data_5f18acc8283c4290f6afb21408ee5e6c
#
_entry.id   5f18acc8283c4290f6afb21408ee5e6c
#
_cell.length_a   1.000
_cell.length_b   1.000
_cell.length_c   1.000
_cell.angle_alpha   90.00
_cell.angle_beta   90.00
_cell.angle_gamma   90.00
#
_symmetry.space_group_name_H-M   'P 1'
#
loop_
_entity.id
_entity.type
_entity.pdbx_description
1 polymer ?
#
loop_
_entity_poly.entity_id
_entity_poly.type
_entity_poly.pdbx_seq_one_letter_code
_entity_poly.pdbx_strand_id
1 'polypeptide(L)'
;MASFLDFFRISSPSAAKVAPENTDKVWKRSRFQSFIAITFGYALYYVCRMSMGVMKQPLIDAGLLNATQLGIIGACLYWTYAVGKFVNGFLADGSNVKRFMATGLVLSAAANLIMGVLGATAVSAGISGSIIFIVFAIMWGINGWAQSMGSPPSIVTLSRWFPLRIRGTYYGFFSASHNIGEGLSFIFVGSIVAAFGWKWGFFGAACAGLLGVLLILFWLHDTPESKGLPSIEELSGEETKKPAAQESAESAEARAAETRKIQKAVLRNSGVWILALSSAFMYMSRYAINEWGTIF
;
A
#
# COMPACT_ATOMS: atom_id res chain seq x y z
N MET A 1 14.89 -19.17 -17.08
CA MET A 1 14.42 -17.80 -16.83
C MET A 1 13.68 -17.81 -15.51
N ALA A 2 14.14 -17.08 -14.48
CA ALA A 2 13.37 -16.90 -13.27
C ALA A 2 12.06 -16.19 -13.64
N SER A 3 10.93 -16.77 -13.25
CA SER A 3 9.61 -16.16 -13.52
C SER A 3 9.50 -14.82 -12.78
N PHE A 4 8.83 -13.84 -13.36
CA PHE A 4 8.50 -12.57 -12.67
C PHE A 4 7.83 -12.84 -11.31
N LEU A 5 7.10 -13.93 -11.17
CA LEU A 5 6.47 -14.36 -9.93
C LEU A 5 7.49 -14.81 -8.87
N ASP A 6 8.67 -15.32 -9.26
CA ASP A 6 9.72 -15.71 -8.30
C ASP A 6 10.29 -14.49 -7.55
N PHE A 7 10.24 -13.30 -8.15
CA PHE A 7 10.62 -12.06 -7.47
C PHE A 7 9.75 -11.79 -6.23
N PHE A 8 8.48 -12.12 -6.29
CA PHE A 8 7.55 -11.90 -5.16
C PHE A 8 7.46 -13.08 -4.19
N ARG A 9 8.23 -14.13 -4.39
CA ARG A 9 8.22 -15.31 -3.52
C ARG A 9 8.65 -14.95 -2.10
N ILE A 10 7.99 -15.52 -1.08
CA ILE A 10 8.36 -15.40 0.33
C ILE A 10 9.83 -15.74 0.49
N SER A 11 10.54 -14.98 1.32
CA SER A 11 11.95 -15.24 1.61
C SER A 11 12.16 -16.59 2.26
N SER A 12 13.11 -17.36 1.75
CA SER A 12 13.52 -18.62 2.37
C SER A 12 14.07 -18.37 3.78
N PRO A 13 13.88 -19.31 4.72
CA PRO A 13 14.51 -19.25 6.02
C PRO A 13 16.04 -19.11 5.90
N SER A 14 16.64 -18.30 6.76
CA SER A 14 18.10 -18.13 6.80
C SER A 14 18.77 -19.42 7.27
N ALA A 15 19.86 -19.82 6.58
CA ALA A 15 20.70 -20.93 7.02
C ALA A 15 21.42 -20.62 8.35
N ALA A 16 21.80 -19.35 8.54
CA ALA A 16 22.42 -18.88 9.79
C ALA A 16 21.31 -18.56 10.81
N LYS A 17 21.28 -19.31 11.91
CA LYS A 17 20.35 -19.09 13.02
C LYS A 17 20.91 -18.08 14.00
N VAL A 18 20.06 -17.23 14.56
CA VAL A 18 20.42 -16.29 15.63
C VAL A 18 20.68 -17.10 16.91
N ALA A 19 21.75 -16.78 17.63
CA ALA A 19 22.04 -17.42 18.92
C ALA A 19 20.89 -17.18 19.92
N PRO A 20 20.53 -18.18 20.75
CA PRO A 20 19.37 -18.09 21.66
C PRO A 20 19.41 -16.84 22.54
N GLU A 21 20.57 -16.45 23.04
CA GLU A 21 20.81 -15.26 23.87
C GLU A 21 20.49 -13.94 23.17
N ASN A 22 20.58 -13.88 21.83
CA ASN A 22 20.33 -12.69 21.03
C ASN A 22 18.93 -12.69 20.38
N THR A 23 18.21 -13.80 20.42
CA THR A 23 16.93 -14.00 19.72
C THR A 23 15.92 -12.91 20.08
N ASP A 24 15.69 -12.65 21.34
CA ASP A 24 14.72 -11.65 21.82
C ASP A 24 15.10 -10.22 21.37
N LYS A 25 16.39 -9.87 21.46
CA LYS A 25 16.90 -8.56 21.03
C LYS A 25 16.73 -8.33 19.54
N VAL A 26 17.11 -9.32 18.73
CA VAL A 26 17.01 -9.25 17.26
C VAL A 26 15.56 -9.22 16.84
N TRP A 27 14.68 -10.03 17.49
CA TRP A 27 13.25 -10.04 17.20
C TRP A 27 12.61 -8.69 17.51
N LYS A 28 12.79 -8.13 18.71
CA LYS A 28 12.24 -6.83 19.10
C LYS A 28 12.68 -5.71 18.16
N ARG A 29 13.96 -5.69 17.78
CA ARG A 29 14.52 -4.71 16.84
C ARG A 29 13.89 -4.85 15.46
N SER A 30 13.88 -6.05 14.88
CA SER A 30 13.37 -6.29 13.52
C SER A 30 11.87 -6.07 13.43
N ARG A 31 11.12 -6.44 14.48
CA ARG A 31 9.69 -6.17 14.63
C ARG A 31 9.40 -4.67 14.65
N PHE A 32 10.14 -3.91 15.46
CA PHE A 32 10.00 -2.45 15.53
C PHE A 32 10.33 -1.79 14.19
N GLN A 33 11.44 -2.18 13.54
CA GLN A 33 11.81 -1.68 12.21
C GLN A 33 10.71 -1.96 11.18
N SER A 34 10.20 -3.19 11.14
CA SER A 34 9.11 -3.55 10.22
C SER A 34 7.84 -2.76 10.50
N PHE A 35 7.50 -2.51 11.76
CA PHE A 35 6.34 -1.70 12.14
C PHE A 35 6.48 -0.24 11.68
N ILE A 36 7.63 0.37 11.90
CA ILE A 36 7.93 1.74 11.41
C ILE A 36 7.86 1.79 9.89
N ALA A 37 8.46 0.78 9.22
CA ALA A 37 8.47 0.72 7.76
C ALA A 37 7.06 0.61 7.15
N ILE A 38 6.17 -0.22 7.70
CA ILE A 38 4.80 -0.30 7.20
C ILE A 38 4.01 0.97 7.52
N THR A 39 4.18 1.55 8.71
CA THR A 39 3.41 2.73 9.16
C THR A 39 3.79 3.97 8.36
N PHE A 40 5.06 4.33 8.34
CA PHE A 40 5.52 5.52 7.58
C PHE A 40 5.58 5.26 6.08
N GLY A 41 5.95 4.05 5.65
CA GLY A 41 5.88 3.67 4.25
C GLY A 41 4.45 3.81 3.70
N TYR A 42 3.45 3.36 4.46
CA TYR A 42 2.05 3.50 4.05
C TYR A 42 1.56 4.95 4.10
N ALA A 43 2.04 5.77 5.05
CA ALA A 43 1.78 7.20 5.05
C ALA A 43 2.31 7.87 3.77
N LEU A 44 3.51 7.49 3.29
CA LEU A 44 4.08 8.01 2.05
C LEU A 44 3.35 7.50 0.79
N TYR A 45 2.71 6.33 0.84
CA TYR A 45 1.74 5.92 -0.18
C TYR A 45 0.61 6.94 -0.31
N TYR A 46 0.09 7.44 0.81
CA TYR A 46 -0.97 8.45 0.79
C TYR A 46 -0.51 9.78 0.20
N VAL A 47 0.74 10.18 0.40
CA VAL A 47 1.28 11.39 -0.26
C VAL A 47 1.21 11.25 -1.78
N CYS A 48 1.61 10.10 -2.34
CA CYS A 48 1.49 9.84 -3.77
C CYS A 48 0.04 9.72 -4.27
N ARG A 49 -0.88 9.30 -3.41
CA ARG A 49 -2.30 9.14 -3.74
C ARG A 49 -3.06 10.47 -3.73
N MET A 50 -2.78 11.34 -2.76
CA MET A 50 -3.53 12.58 -2.55
C MET A 50 -2.95 13.77 -3.33
N SER A 51 -1.82 13.61 -4.00
CA SER A 51 -1.18 14.67 -4.79
C SER A 51 -2.12 15.29 -5.82
N MET A 52 -2.93 14.48 -6.52
CA MET A 52 -3.91 14.97 -7.48
C MET A 52 -4.97 15.87 -6.82
N GLY A 53 -5.40 15.56 -5.58
CA GLY A 53 -6.36 16.39 -4.85
C GLY A 53 -5.85 17.84 -4.70
N VAL A 54 -4.57 18.00 -4.37
CA VAL A 54 -3.91 19.32 -4.27
C VAL A 54 -3.73 19.98 -5.65
N MET A 55 -3.55 19.16 -6.72
CA MET A 55 -3.28 19.68 -8.07
C MET A 55 -4.54 20.05 -8.86
N LYS A 56 -5.74 19.67 -8.43
CA LYS A 56 -6.98 19.90 -9.20
C LYS A 56 -7.19 21.34 -9.57
N GLN A 57 -7.24 22.25 -8.61
CA GLN A 57 -7.46 23.67 -8.87
C GLN A 57 -6.36 24.30 -9.73
N PRO A 58 -5.06 24.11 -9.41
CA PRO A 58 -3.99 24.56 -10.28
C PRO A 58 -4.04 24.09 -11.75
N LEU A 59 -4.51 22.85 -11.99
CA LEU A 59 -4.66 22.31 -13.35
C LEU A 59 -5.84 22.94 -14.10
N ILE A 60 -6.91 23.29 -13.39
CA ILE A 60 -8.05 24.04 -13.93
C ILE A 60 -7.62 25.47 -14.27
N ASP A 61 -6.96 26.14 -13.36
CA ASP A 61 -6.50 27.54 -13.53
C ASP A 61 -5.48 27.67 -14.66
N ALA A 62 -4.67 26.63 -14.88
CA ALA A 62 -3.73 26.56 -16.01
C ALA A 62 -4.43 26.23 -17.34
N GLY A 63 -5.74 26.00 -17.36
CA GLY A 63 -6.50 25.64 -18.56
C GLY A 63 -6.13 24.29 -19.19
N LEU A 64 -5.44 23.40 -18.43
CA LEU A 64 -4.97 22.10 -18.93
C LEU A 64 -6.06 21.05 -18.86
N LEU A 65 -6.87 21.05 -17.82
CA LEU A 65 -7.95 20.08 -17.59
C LEU A 65 -9.17 20.79 -16.99
N ASN A 66 -10.35 20.30 -17.27
CA ASN A 66 -11.59 20.77 -16.63
C ASN A 66 -12.03 19.83 -15.49
N ALA A 67 -13.00 20.28 -14.69
CA ALA A 67 -13.49 19.54 -13.52
C ALA A 67 -14.03 18.14 -13.89
N THR A 68 -14.72 17.99 -15.03
CA THR A 68 -15.23 16.70 -15.49
C THR A 68 -14.11 15.73 -15.81
N GLN A 69 -13.06 16.19 -16.51
CA GLN A 69 -11.88 15.38 -16.82
C GLN A 69 -11.15 14.94 -15.54
N LEU A 70 -10.99 15.83 -14.57
CA LEU A 70 -10.40 15.51 -13.26
C LEU A 70 -11.26 14.52 -12.47
N GLY A 71 -12.56 14.60 -12.57
CA GLY A 71 -13.48 13.60 -12.02
C GLY A 71 -13.29 12.22 -12.63
N ILE A 72 -13.16 12.12 -13.96
CA ILE A 72 -12.90 10.86 -14.67
C ILE A 72 -11.53 10.29 -14.27
N ILE A 73 -10.49 11.12 -14.22
CA ILE A 73 -9.16 10.71 -13.76
C ILE A 73 -9.23 10.11 -12.34
N GLY A 74 -9.92 10.79 -11.43
CA GLY A 74 -10.16 10.28 -10.08
C GLY A 74 -10.89 8.94 -10.06
N ALA A 75 -11.92 8.78 -10.89
CA ALA A 75 -12.66 7.53 -11.04
C ALA A 75 -11.75 6.37 -11.52
N CYS A 76 -10.82 6.62 -12.46
CA CYS A 76 -9.86 5.62 -12.91
C CYS A 76 -9.03 5.06 -11.74
N LEU A 77 -8.55 5.91 -10.84
CA LEU A 77 -7.83 5.48 -9.65
C LEU A 77 -8.69 4.57 -8.76
N TYR A 78 -9.92 4.99 -8.44
CA TYR A 78 -10.77 4.24 -7.52
C TYR A 78 -11.21 2.89 -8.08
N TRP A 79 -11.52 2.80 -9.37
CA TRP A 79 -11.85 1.54 -10.03
C TRP A 79 -10.68 0.56 -10.00
N THR A 80 -9.50 0.99 -10.43
CA THR A 80 -8.31 0.13 -10.44
C THR A 80 -7.86 -0.23 -9.02
N TYR A 81 -8.01 0.69 -8.06
CA TYR A 81 -7.76 0.43 -6.65
C TYR A 81 -8.70 -0.62 -6.07
N ALA A 82 -9.99 -0.56 -6.38
CA ALA A 82 -10.97 -1.52 -5.88
C ALA A 82 -10.68 -2.94 -6.39
N VAL A 83 -10.47 -3.08 -7.72
CA VAL A 83 -10.08 -4.35 -8.33
C VAL A 83 -8.74 -4.83 -7.78
N GLY A 84 -7.75 -3.92 -7.72
CA GLY A 84 -6.43 -4.20 -7.19
C GLY A 84 -6.46 -4.64 -5.73
N LYS A 85 -7.28 -4.03 -4.87
CA LYS A 85 -7.45 -4.44 -3.47
C LYS A 85 -7.90 -5.89 -3.34
N PHE A 86 -8.84 -6.30 -4.18
CA PHE A 86 -9.31 -7.68 -4.19
C PHE A 86 -8.20 -8.65 -4.62
N VAL A 87 -7.55 -8.40 -5.75
CA VAL A 87 -6.49 -9.27 -6.29
C VAL A 87 -5.25 -9.27 -5.39
N ASN A 88 -4.75 -8.09 -5.03
CA ASN A 88 -3.53 -7.94 -4.24
C ASN A 88 -3.71 -8.38 -2.77
N GLY A 89 -4.96 -8.43 -2.27
CA GLY A 89 -5.27 -9.02 -0.98
C GLY A 89 -4.87 -10.51 -0.93
N PHE A 90 -5.24 -11.27 -1.95
CA PHE A 90 -4.86 -12.69 -2.05
C PHE A 90 -3.38 -12.88 -2.36
N LEU A 91 -2.82 -12.05 -3.24
CA LEU A 91 -1.42 -12.16 -3.63
C LEU A 91 -0.46 -11.85 -2.48
N ALA A 92 -0.81 -10.92 -1.60
CA ALA A 92 0.03 -10.50 -0.49
C ALA A 92 0.31 -11.63 0.50
N ASP A 93 -0.66 -12.51 0.76
CA ASP A 93 -0.52 -13.63 1.70
C ASP A 93 0.62 -14.59 1.31
N GLY A 94 0.77 -14.86 0.01
CA GLY A 94 1.80 -15.72 -0.56
C GLY A 94 3.07 -14.98 -1.00
N SER A 95 3.18 -13.68 -0.74
CA SER A 95 4.24 -12.84 -1.30
C SER A 95 5.25 -12.37 -0.25
N ASN A 96 6.44 -12.01 -0.75
CA ASN A 96 7.42 -11.23 0.00
C ASN A 96 6.88 -9.82 0.23
N VAL A 97 6.48 -9.52 1.45
CA VAL A 97 5.83 -8.26 1.81
C VAL A 97 6.67 -7.03 1.49
N LYS A 98 7.99 -7.13 1.66
CA LYS A 98 8.93 -6.06 1.38
C LYS A 98 8.98 -5.71 -0.11
N ARG A 99 9.17 -6.72 -0.96
CA ARG A 99 9.26 -6.54 -2.42
C ARG A 99 7.91 -6.10 -2.99
N PHE A 100 6.82 -6.69 -2.50
CA PHE A 100 5.47 -6.39 -2.94
C PHE A 100 5.10 -4.93 -2.64
N MET A 101 5.29 -4.50 -1.40
CA MET A 101 5.02 -3.12 -0.99
C MET A 101 5.94 -2.11 -1.69
N ALA A 102 7.25 -2.40 -1.80
CA ALA A 102 8.18 -1.52 -2.49
C ALA A 102 7.82 -1.33 -3.97
N THR A 103 7.45 -2.42 -4.68
CA THR A 103 7.04 -2.35 -6.10
C THR A 103 5.82 -1.44 -6.28
N GLY A 104 4.79 -1.59 -5.44
CA GLY A 104 3.63 -0.72 -5.50
C GLY A 104 4.00 0.76 -5.32
N LEU A 105 4.86 1.07 -4.36
CA LEU A 105 5.26 2.46 -4.13
C LEU A 105 6.16 3.02 -5.24
N VAL A 106 7.02 2.20 -5.85
CA VAL A 106 7.81 2.58 -7.04
C VAL A 106 6.88 2.93 -8.20
N LEU A 107 5.88 2.09 -8.48
CA LEU A 107 4.91 2.36 -9.55
C LEU A 107 4.11 3.63 -9.27
N SER A 108 3.72 3.86 -8.02
CA SER A 108 3.01 5.07 -7.60
C SER A 108 3.86 6.33 -7.75
N ALA A 109 5.13 6.27 -7.34
CA ALA A 109 6.09 7.37 -7.52
C ALA A 109 6.37 7.63 -9.01
N ALA A 110 6.54 6.58 -9.82
CA ALA A 110 6.74 6.70 -11.26
C ALA A 110 5.54 7.35 -11.96
N ALA A 111 4.31 6.97 -11.60
CA ALA A 111 3.11 7.60 -12.14
C ALA A 111 3.06 9.10 -11.83
N ASN A 112 3.35 9.50 -10.58
CA ASN A 112 3.44 10.91 -10.21
C ASN A 112 4.56 11.62 -10.99
N LEU A 113 5.74 11.00 -11.13
CA LEU A 113 6.87 11.58 -11.87
C LEU A 113 6.50 11.83 -13.34
N ILE A 114 5.89 10.87 -14.01
CA ILE A 114 5.47 10.99 -15.42
C ILE A 114 4.45 12.12 -15.57
N MET A 115 3.47 12.21 -14.65
CA MET A 115 2.49 13.29 -14.67
C MET A 115 3.13 14.65 -14.40
N GLY A 116 4.13 14.71 -13.52
CA GLY A 116 4.92 15.92 -13.27
C GLY A 116 5.67 16.38 -14.51
N VAL A 117 6.38 15.47 -15.18
CA VAL A 117 7.12 15.76 -16.42
C VAL A 117 6.17 16.23 -17.53
N LEU A 118 5.10 15.48 -17.77
CA LEU A 118 4.14 15.83 -18.81
C LEU A 118 3.48 17.20 -18.53
N GLY A 119 3.02 17.42 -17.28
CA GLY A 119 2.41 18.69 -16.89
C GLY A 119 3.38 19.87 -16.99
N ALA A 120 4.66 19.67 -16.65
CA ALA A 120 5.67 20.74 -16.75
C ALA A 120 5.98 21.13 -18.21
N THR A 121 5.95 20.15 -19.12
CA THR A 121 6.33 20.35 -20.55
C THR A 121 5.14 20.62 -21.46
N ALA A 122 3.92 20.33 -21.01
CA ALA A 122 2.71 20.39 -21.82
C ALA A 122 2.52 21.70 -22.56
N VAL A 123 2.64 22.82 -21.83
CA VAL A 123 2.44 24.17 -22.40
C VAL A 123 3.54 24.53 -23.38
N SER A 124 4.80 24.27 -23.03
CA SER A 124 5.96 24.61 -23.90
C SER A 124 6.06 23.72 -25.15
N ALA A 125 5.61 22.48 -25.06
CA ALA A 125 5.63 21.51 -26.14
C ALA A 125 4.35 21.56 -27.03
N GLY A 126 3.38 22.43 -26.70
CA GLY A 126 2.11 22.51 -27.44
C GLY A 126 1.28 21.20 -27.39
N ILE A 127 1.40 20.45 -26.29
CA ILE A 127 0.67 19.18 -26.12
C ILE A 127 -0.82 19.48 -25.91
N SER A 128 -1.68 18.83 -26.70
CA SER A 128 -3.12 19.05 -26.58
C SER A 128 -3.67 18.57 -25.22
N GLY A 129 -4.67 19.28 -24.69
CA GLY A 129 -5.35 18.91 -23.43
C GLY A 129 -5.93 17.49 -23.47
N SER A 130 -6.33 16.99 -24.64
CA SER A 130 -6.82 15.62 -24.78
C SER A 130 -5.73 14.57 -24.53
N ILE A 131 -4.51 14.82 -24.97
CA ILE A 131 -3.37 13.92 -24.71
C ILE A 131 -3.04 13.94 -23.20
N ILE A 132 -3.00 15.12 -22.60
CA ILE A 132 -2.77 15.27 -21.15
C ILE A 132 -3.82 14.49 -20.37
N PHE A 133 -5.10 14.65 -20.71
CA PHE A 133 -6.20 13.95 -20.09
C PHE A 133 -6.04 12.43 -20.16
N ILE A 134 -5.75 11.89 -21.36
CA ILE A 134 -5.61 10.44 -21.56
C ILE A 134 -4.43 9.89 -20.76
N VAL A 135 -3.26 10.55 -20.84
CA VAL A 135 -2.07 10.09 -20.12
C VAL A 135 -2.29 10.17 -18.60
N PHE A 136 -2.90 11.26 -18.12
CA PHE A 136 -3.22 11.39 -16.69
C PHE A 136 -4.21 10.33 -16.23
N ALA A 137 -5.24 10.01 -17.02
CA ALA A 137 -6.19 8.95 -16.69
C ALA A 137 -5.51 7.56 -16.60
N ILE A 138 -4.61 7.25 -17.55
CA ILE A 138 -3.86 6.00 -17.54
C ILE A 138 -2.91 5.95 -16.34
N MET A 139 -2.11 6.99 -16.11
CA MET A 139 -1.15 7.03 -15.00
C MET A 139 -1.86 6.99 -13.65
N TRP A 140 -3.00 7.65 -13.54
CA TRP A 140 -3.78 7.63 -12.30
C TRP A 140 -4.46 6.28 -12.07
N GLY A 141 -4.86 5.59 -13.13
CA GLY A 141 -5.31 4.19 -13.09
C GLY A 141 -4.20 3.25 -12.62
N ILE A 142 -2.98 3.38 -13.17
CA ILE A 142 -1.79 2.63 -12.72
C ILE A 142 -1.49 2.94 -11.26
N ASN A 143 -1.57 4.21 -10.86
CA ASN A 143 -1.41 4.62 -9.47
C ASN A 143 -2.45 3.95 -8.56
N GLY A 144 -3.72 3.85 -8.97
CA GLY A 144 -4.75 3.16 -8.22
C GLY A 144 -4.43 1.68 -7.97
N TRP A 145 -3.99 0.96 -9.00
CA TRP A 145 -3.50 -0.41 -8.85
C TRP A 145 -2.31 -0.49 -7.89
N ALA A 146 -1.31 0.36 -8.08
CA ALA A 146 -0.11 0.46 -7.26
C ALA A 146 -0.45 0.72 -5.78
N GLN A 147 -1.36 1.63 -5.52
CA GLN A 147 -1.86 1.97 -4.18
C GLN A 147 -2.50 0.78 -3.46
N SER A 148 -3.12 -0.14 -4.18
CA SER A 148 -3.72 -1.35 -3.61
C SER A 148 -2.68 -2.34 -3.08
N MET A 149 -1.41 -2.20 -3.47
CA MET A 149 -0.29 -3.02 -3.01
C MET A 149 0.31 -2.55 -1.66
N GLY A 150 -0.21 -1.52 -1.04
CA GLY A 150 0.31 -0.98 0.23
C GLY A 150 -0.27 -1.65 1.48
N SER A 151 -1.58 -1.61 1.64
CA SER A 151 -2.25 -2.10 2.85
C SER A 151 -2.21 -3.63 3.04
N PRO A 152 -2.48 -4.50 2.04
CA PRO A 152 -2.44 -5.93 2.25
C PRO A 152 -1.11 -6.45 2.81
N PRO A 153 0.07 -6.13 2.22
CA PRO A 153 1.34 -6.58 2.77
C PRO A 153 1.64 -5.99 4.15
N SER A 154 1.12 -4.82 4.48
CA SER A 154 1.25 -4.25 5.83
C SER A 154 0.50 -5.10 6.87
N ILE A 155 -0.71 -5.55 6.55
CA ILE A 155 -1.50 -6.44 7.42
C ILE A 155 -0.81 -7.80 7.55
N VAL A 156 -0.31 -8.35 6.46
CA VAL A 156 0.48 -9.61 6.46
C VAL A 156 1.75 -9.45 7.32
N THR A 157 2.43 -8.31 7.25
CA THR A 157 3.58 -8.01 8.13
C THR A 157 3.18 -8.04 9.60
N LEU A 158 2.05 -7.44 9.97
CA LEU A 158 1.56 -7.50 11.35
C LEU A 158 1.27 -8.94 11.78
N SER A 159 0.74 -9.79 10.90
CA SER A 159 0.47 -11.19 11.22
C SER A 159 1.75 -12.03 11.38
N ARG A 160 2.79 -11.73 10.61
CA ARG A 160 4.08 -12.45 10.63
C ARG A 160 4.99 -12.05 11.79
N TRP A 161 4.90 -10.80 12.27
CA TRP A 161 5.82 -10.24 13.26
C TRP A 161 5.22 -10.04 14.65
N PHE A 162 3.89 -10.02 14.78
CA PHE A 162 3.22 -9.70 16.04
C PHE A 162 2.34 -10.87 16.52
N PRO A 163 2.51 -11.32 17.79
CA PRO A 163 1.63 -12.29 18.41
C PRO A 163 0.17 -11.82 18.39
N LEU A 164 -0.76 -12.77 18.32
CA LEU A 164 -2.19 -12.48 18.22
C LEU A 164 -2.69 -11.56 19.35
N ARG A 165 -2.16 -11.75 20.56
CA ARG A 165 -2.53 -10.99 21.76
C ARG A 165 -2.35 -9.47 21.63
N ILE A 166 -1.31 -9.01 20.92
CA ILE A 166 -0.98 -7.58 20.78
C ILE A 166 -1.20 -7.04 19.37
N ARG A 167 -1.49 -7.91 18.41
CA ARG A 167 -1.64 -7.56 16.99
C ARG A 167 -2.69 -6.47 16.76
N GLY A 168 -3.83 -6.56 17.48
CA GLY A 168 -4.91 -5.56 17.39
C GLY A 168 -4.48 -4.16 17.79
N THR A 169 -3.67 -4.03 18.84
CA THR A 169 -3.10 -2.74 19.28
C THR A 169 -2.21 -2.13 18.22
N TYR A 170 -1.29 -2.92 17.66
CA TYR A 170 -0.40 -2.44 16.59
C TYR A 170 -1.15 -2.14 15.29
N TYR A 171 -2.20 -2.91 14.98
CA TYR A 171 -3.11 -2.58 13.87
C TYR A 171 -3.80 -1.22 14.10
N GLY A 172 -4.23 -0.91 15.31
CA GLY A 172 -4.79 0.40 15.65
C GLY A 172 -3.82 1.55 15.38
N PHE A 173 -2.56 1.42 15.81
CA PHE A 173 -1.52 2.39 15.52
C PHE A 173 -1.21 2.46 14.01
N PHE A 174 -1.10 1.33 13.32
CA PHE A 174 -0.93 1.31 11.88
C PHE A 174 -2.08 2.01 11.15
N SER A 175 -3.31 1.85 11.63
CA SER A 175 -4.49 2.50 11.04
C SER A 175 -4.44 4.03 11.12
N ALA A 176 -3.64 4.63 12.01
CA ALA A 176 -3.42 6.06 12.03
C ALA A 176 -2.56 6.54 10.83
N SER A 177 -1.76 5.65 10.23
CA SER A 177 -0.82 6.01 9.16
C SER A 177 -1.49 6.64 7.93
N HIS A 178 -2.70 6.21 7.58
CA HIS A 178 -3.41 6.79 6.45
C HIS A 178 -3.89 8.23 6.73
N ASN A 179 -4.36 8.53 7.93
CA ASN A 179 -4.75 9.89 8.32
C ASN A 179 -3.53 10.82 8.40
N ILE A 180 -2.42 10.30 8.96
CA ILE A 180 -1.14 11.03 9.01
C ILE A 180 -0.67 11.32 7.57
N GLY A 181 -0.68 10.30 6.70
CA GLY A 181 -0.26 10.42 5.31
C GLY A 181 -1.15 11.38 4.50
N GLU A 182 -2.45 11.39 4.77
CA GLU A 182 -3.40 12.30 4.16
C GLU A 182 -3.11 13.75 4.57
N GLY A 183 -3.01 14.03 5.88
CA GLY A 183 -2.66 15.36 6.37
C GLY A 183 -1.28 15.81 5.89
N LEU A 184 -0.28 14.92 5.93
CA LEU A 184 1.06 15.19 5.44
C LEU A 184 1.06 15.53 3.94
N SER A 185 0.20 14.88 3.14
CA SER A 185 0.08 15.15 1.71
C SER A 185 -0.35 16.59 1.46
N PHE A 186 -1.41 17.06 2.13
CA PHE A 186 -1.89 18.44 1.96
C PHE A 186 -0.85 19.47 2.40
N ILE A 187 -0.18 19.25 3.53
CA ILE A 187 0.85 20.17 4.03
C ILE A 187 2.07 20.13 3.11
N PHE A 188 2.62 18.95 2.84
CA PHE A 188 3.88 18.79 2.11
C PHE A 188 3.73 19.17 0.64
N VAL A 189 2.76 18.58 -0.08
CA VAL A 189 2.54 18.88 -1.49
C VAL A 189 2.02 20.31 -1.66
N GLY A 190 1.12 20.77 -0.78
CA GLY A 190 0.63 22.13 -0.78
C GLY A 190 1.72 23.17 -0.58
N SER A 191 2.67 22.95 0.33
CA SER A 191 3.82 23.82 0.54
C SER A 191 4.74 23.89 -0.68
N ILE A 192 4.97 22.74 -1.36
CA ILE A 192 5.76 22.71 -2.60
C ILE A 192 5.05 23.51 -3.69
N VAL A 193 3.74 23.34 -3.82
CA VAL A 193 2.95 24.09 -4.82
C VAL A 193 2.96 25.57 -4.55
N ALA A 194 2.82 25.97 -3.30
CA ALA A 194 2.86 27.37 -2.91
C ALA A 194 4.23 28.03 -3.15
N ALA A 195 5.33 27.29 -2.91
CA ALA A 195 6.69 27.81 -3.03
C ALA A 195 7.23 27.79 -4.47
N PHE A 196 6.94 26.73 -5.22
CA PHE A 196 7.57 26.45 -6.52
C PHE A 196 6.57 26.38 -7.68
N GLY A 197 5.28 26.48 -7.39
CA GLY A 197 4.21 26.33 -8.36
C GLY A 197 3.76 24.86 -8.55
N TRP A 198 2.58 24.71 -9.15
CA TRP A 198 1.89 23.42 -9.26
C TRP A 198 2.69 22.32 -9.98
N LYS A 199 3.55 22.70 -10.94
CA LYS A 199 4.39 21.75 -11.71
C LYS A 199 5.25 20.88 -10.79
N TRP A 200 5.67 21.41 -9.64
CA TRP A 200 6.52 20.72 -8.67
C TRP A 200 5.76 19.82 -7.70
N GLY A 201 4.43 19.93 -7.64
CA GLY A 201 3.64 19.13 -6.70
C GLY A 201 3.73 17.62 -6.97
N PHE A 202 3.66 17.20 -8.22
CA PHE A 202 3.83 15.80 -8.61
C PHE A 202 5.27 15.30 -8.39
N PHE A 203 6.28 16.14 -8.66
CA PHE A 203 7.69 15.80 -8.36
C PHE A 203 7.91 15.62 -6.87
N GLY A 204 7.34 16.50 -6.04
CA GLY A 204 7.40 16.37 -4.59
C GLY A 204 6.76 15.07 -4.09
N ALA A 205 5.59 14.72 -4.62
CA ALA A 205 4.94 13.46 -4.30
C ALA A 205 5.78 12.24 -4.73
N ALA A 206 6.38 12.30 -5.94
CA ALA A 206 7.27 11.24 -6.42
C ALA A 206 8.51 11.09 -5.52
N CYS A 207 9.14 12.19 -5.12
CA CYS A 207 10.28 12.16 -4.18
C CYS A 207 9.89 11.55 -2.83
N ALA A 208 8.74 11.93 -2.27
CA ALA A 208 8.21 11.35 -1.04
C ALA A 208 7.98 9.84 -1.20
N GLY A 209 7.42 9.40 -2.34
CA GLY A 209 7.27 7.98 -2.66
C GLY A 209 8.60 7.24 -2.70
N LEU A 210 9.63 7.80 -3.35
CA LEU A 210 10.96 7.20 -3.40
C LEU A 210 11.62 7.11 -2.02
N LEU A 211 11.46 8.11 -1.16
CA LEU A 211 11.89 8.02 0.24
C LEU A 211 11.18 6.88 0.98
N GLY A 212 9.89 6.69 0.72
CA GLY A 212 9.13 5.56 1.25
C GLY A 212 9.65 4.21 0.75
N VAL A 213 10.03 4.12 -0.53
CA VAL A 213 10.67 2.91 -1.09
C VAL A 213 11.96 2.60 -0.33
N LEU A 214 12.82 3.59 -0.12
CA LEU A 214 14.07 3.39 0.64
C LEU A 214 13.79 2.92 2.06
N LEU A 215 12.82 3.54 2.76
CA LEU A 215 12.43 3.13 4.10
C LEU A 215 11.97 1.66 4.13
N ILE A 216 11.12 1.25 3.18
CA ILE A 216 10.63 -0.13 3.06
C ILE A 216 11.80 -1.08 2.77
N LEU A 217 12.67 -0.74 1.82
CA LEU A 217 13.79 -1.61 1.45
C LEU A 217 14.79 -1.81 2.57
N PHE A 218 15.04 -0.82 3.41
CA PHE A 218 16.01 -0.95 4.49
C PHE A 218 15.43 -1.50 5.80
N TRP A 219 14.17 -1.19 6.13
CA TRP A 219 13.61 -1.50 7.44
C TRP A 219 12.51 -2.55 7.44
N LEU A 220 11.82 -2.79 6.32
CA LEU A 220 10.81 -3.85 6.28
C LEU A 220 11.50 -5.21 6.11
N HIS A 221 11.16 -6.15 7.00
CA HIS A 221 11.61 -7.52 6.95
C HIS A 221 10.42 -8.44 6.62
N ASP A 222 10.66 -9.46 5.78
CA ASP A 222 9.60 -10.32 5.27
C ASP A 222 9.05 -11.24 6.37
N THR A 223 9.90 -12.14 6.88
CA THR A 223 9.53 -13.10 7.93
C THR A 223 10.62 -13.18 9.00
N PRO A 224 10.28 -13.59 10.25
CA PRO A 224 11.27 -13.87 11.28
C PRO A 224 12.30 -14.91 10.85
N GLU A 225 11.86 -15.97 10.19
CA GLU A 225 12.70 -17.09 9.74
C GLU A 225 13.72 -16.64 8.69
N SER A 226 13.38 -15.66 7.86
CA SER A 226 14.33 -15.05 6.90
C SER A 226 15.47 -14.29 7.57
N LYS A 227 15.34 -13.99 8.85
CA LYS A 227 16.36 -13.40 9.73
C LYS A 227 17.06 -14.42 10.64
N GLY A 228 16.78 -15.70 10.46
CA GLY A 228 17.32 -16.76 11.32
C GLY A 228 16.67 -16.84 12.70
N LEU A 229 15.51 -16.20 12.87
CA LEU A 229 14.71 -16.29 14.09
C LEU A 229 13.76 -17.50 14.03
N PRO A 230 13.29 -18.02 15.18
CA PRO A 230 12.19 -18.96 15.24
C PRO A 230 10.88 -18.34 14.68
N SER A 231 9.89 -19.19 14.46
CA SER A 231 8.54 -18.74 14.04
C SER A 231 7.90 -17.83 15.09
N ILE A 232 6.91 -17.02 14.67
CA ILE A 232 6.23 -16.11 15.61
C ILE A 232 5.49 -16.88 16.69
N GLU A 233 4.99 -18.07 16.40
CA GLU A 233 4.31 -18.94 17.34
C GLU A 233 5.28 -19.43 18.41
N GLU A 234 6.47 -19.87 18.02
CA GLU A 234 7.53 -20.29 18.96
C GLU A 234 8.02 -19.12 19.82
N LEU A 235 8.20 -17.92 19.21
CA LEU A 235 8.65 -16.72 19.91
C LEU A 235 7.62 -16.19 20.93
N SER A 236 6.33 -16.41 20.68
CA SER A 236 5.23 -15.92 21.53
C SER A 236 4.77 -16.93 22.57
N GLY A 237 5.20 -18.19 22.47
CA GLY A 237 4.68 -19.29 23.28
C GLY A 237 3.22 -19.63 22.99
N GLU A 238 2.70 -19.21 21.83
CA GLU A 238 1.36 -19.58 21.37
C GLU A 238 1.42 -21.02 20.81
N GLU A 239 0.39 -21.85 21.10
CA GLU A 239 0.36 -23.24 20.62
C GLU A 239 0.50 -23.31 19.11
N THR A 240 1.52 -24.02 18.66
CA THR A 240 1.84 -24.22 17.24
C THR A 240 0.76 -25.04 16.54
N LYS A 241 0.02 -24.42 15.63
CA LYS A 241 -0.48 -25.14 14.46
C LYS A 241 0.75 -25.52 13.63
N LYS A 242 1.00 -26.84 13.48
CA LYS A 242 2.20 -27.43 12.84
C LYS A 242 2.76 -26.61 11.66
N PRO A 243 4.12 -26.48 11.55
CA PRO A 243 4.75 -25.74 10.46
C PRO A 243 4.38 -26.32 9.10
N ALA A 244 4.09 -25.46 8.13
CA ALA A 244 3.76 -25.84 6.75
C ALA A 244 4.87 -26.62 6.00
N ALA A 245 6.07 -26.71 6.57
CA ALA A 245 7.24 -27.33 5.91
C ALA A 245 7.27 -28.87 5.88
N GLN A 246 6.31 -29.56 6.54
CA GLN A 246 6.20 -31.03 6.53
C GLN A 246 4.80 -31.53 6.14
N GLU A 247 4.02 -30.73 5.47
CA GLU A 247 2.68 -31.15 5.05
C GLU A 247 2.77 -32.02 3.78
N SER A 248 2.17 -33.23 3.85
CA SER A 248 1.83 -34.03 2.68
C SER A 248 0.83 -33.26 1.80
N ALA A 249 0.80 -33.54 0.49
CA ALA A 249 -0.16 -32.92 -0.44
C ALA A 249 -1.63 -32.99 0.07
N GLU A 250 -1.95 -34.08 0.76
CA GLU A 250 -3.26 -34.37 1.36
C GLU A 250 -3.63 -33.38 2.50
N SER A 251 -2.64 -32.94 3.30
CA SER A 251 -2.86 -31.94 4.36
C SER A 251 -3.01 -30.53 3.79
N ALA A 252 -2.37 -30.22 2.66
CA ALA A 252 -2.52 -28.94 1.96
C ALA A 252 -3.92 -28.81 1.32
N GLU A 253 -4.45 -29.91 0.74
CA GLU A 253 -5.81 -29.94 0.20
C GLU A 253 -6.87 -29.82 1.30
N ALA A 254 -6.69 -30.50 2.43
CA ALA A 254 -7.58 -30.38 3.58
C ALA A 254 -7.64 -28.96 4.14
N ARG A 255 -6.49 -28.28 4.25
CA ARG A 255 -6.44 -26.86 4.65
C ARG A 255 -7.11 -25.93 3.63
N ALA A 256 -6.89 -26.16 2.34
CA ALA A 256 -7.55 -25.37 1.31
C ALA A 256 -9.08 -25.53 1.37
N ALA A 257 -9.56 -26.75 1.62
CA ALA A 257 -10.98 -27.04 1.80
C ALA A 257 -11.55 -26.37 3.06
N GLU A 258 -10.83 -26.39 4.18
CA GLU A 258 -11.22 -25.71 5.42
C GLU A 258 -11.26 -24.19 5.24
N THR A 259 -10.25 -23.61 4.59
CA THR A 259 -10.20 -22.18 4.25
C THR A 259 -11.39 -21.78 3.39
N ARG A 260 -11.73 -22.56 2.34
CA ARG A 260 -12.91 -22.31 1.51
C ARG A 260 -14.22 -22.38 2.31
N LYS A 261 -14.30 -23.33 3.26
CA LYS A 261 -15.47 -23.46 4.12
C LYS A 261 -15.64 -22.24 5.02
N ILE A 262 -14.55 -21.75 5.62
CA ILE A 262 -14.54 -20.50 6.43
C ILE A 262 -14.90 -19.30 5.58
N GLN A 263 -14.30 -19.14 4.40
CA GLN A 263 -14.62 -18.05 3.48
C GLN A 263 -16.10 -18.04 3.08
N LYS A 264 -16.65 -19.21 2.77
CA LYS A 264 -18.07 -19.35 2.44
C LYS A 264 -18.99 -19.03 3.63
N ALA A 265 -18.60 -19.39 4.84
CA ALA A 265 -19.32 -19.03 6.06
C ALA A 265 -19.30 -17.52 6.31
N VAL A 266 -18.17 -16.86 6.14
CA VAL A 266 -18.02 -15.40 6.25
C VAL A 266 -18.91 -14.68 5.22
N LEU A 267 -18.90 -15.10 3.95
CA LEU A 267 -19.73 -14.51 2.90
C LEU A 267 -21.24 -14.73 3.13
N ARG A 268 -21.64 -15.74 3.90
CA ARG A 268 -23.03 -16.01 4.27
C ARG A 268 -23.50 -15.27 5.53
N ASN A 269 -22.58 -14.65 6.26
CA ASN A 269 -22.89 -13.93 7.48
C ASN A 269 -23.45 -12.54 7.15
N SER A 270 -24.72 -12.30 7.49
CA SER A 270 -25.38 -11.00 7.28
C SER A 270 -24.69 -9.85 8.02
N GLY A 271 -24.12 -10.10 9.19
CA GLY A 271 -23.37 -9.10 9.94
C GLY A 271 -22.14 -8.57 9.17
N VAL A 272 -21.46 -9.43 8.42
CA VAL A 272 -20.34 -9.02 7.55
C VAL A 272 -20.83 -8.07 6.45
N TRP A 273 -21.97 -8.34 5.83
CA TRP A 273 -22.54 -7.48 4.80
C TRP A 273 -23.04 -6.14 5.34
N ILE A 274 -23.63 -6.13 6.54
CA ILE A 274 -24.05 -4.88 7.21
C ILE A 274 -22.83 -4.01 7.50
N LEU A 275 -21.76 -4.58 8.05
CA LEU A 275 -20.52 -3.86 8.30
C LEU A 275 -19.86 -3.37 6.99
N ALA A 276 -19.87 -4.18 5.94
CA ALA A 276 -19.32 -3.81 4.64
C ALA A 276 -20.08 -2.63 4.03
N LEU A 277 -21.42 -2.66 4.05
CA LEU A 277 -22.28 -1.58 3.55
C LEU A 277 -22.10 -0.30 4.38
N SER A 278 -22.12 -0.40 5.70
CA SER A 278 -21.87 0.74 6.59
C SER A 278 -20.53 1.39 6.31
N SER A 279 -19.47 0.58 6.16
CA SER A 279 -18.14 1.07 5.79
C SER A 279 -18.13 1.71 4.41
N ALA A 280 -18.84 1.15 3.43
CA ALA A 280 -18.94 1.70 2.08
C ALA A 280 -19.53 3.11 2.10
N PHE A 281 -20.66 3.33 2.80
CA PHE A 281 -21.27 4.66 2.90
C PHE A 281 -20.37 5.67 3.63
N MET A 282 -19.72 5.25 4.72
CA MET A 282 -18.76 6.10 5.42
C MET A 282 -17.60 6.52 4.51
N TYR A 283 -17.02 5.58 3.76
CA TYR A 283 -15.93 5.87 2.84
C TYR A 283 -16.37 6.71 1.63
N MET A 284 -17.59 6.52 1.11
CA MET A 284 -18.12 7.38 0.05
C MET A 284 -18.15 8.85 0.47
N SER A 285 -18.70 9.14 1.66
CA SER A 285 -18.75 10.50 2.20
C SER A 285 -17.35 11.06 2.44
N ARG A 286 -16.45 10.27 3.03
CA ARG A 286 -15.07 10.67 3.28
C ARG A 286 -14.34 11.02 1.99
N TYR A 287 -14.41 10.16 0.97
CA TYR A 287 -13.71 10.40 -0.28
C TYR A 287 -14.28 11.57 -1.07
N ALA A 288 -15.59 11.80 -1.01
CA ALA A 288 -16.19 12.97 -1.62
C ALA A 288 -15.61 14.27 -1.04
N ILE A 289 -15.50 14.36 0.30
CA ILE A 289 -14.92 15.52 0.98
C ILE A 289 -13.44 15.67 0.65
N ASN A 290 -12.66 14.60 0.73
CA ASN A 290 -11.21 14.65 0.52
C ASN A 290 -10.83 14.98 -0.92
N GLU A 291 -11.62 14.56 -1.90
CA GLU A 291 -11.32 14.77 -3.32
C GLU A 291 -11.75 16.15 -3.81
N TRP A 292 -12.82 16.71 -3.26
CA TRP A 292 -13.44 17.92 -3.78
C TRP A 292 -13.45 19.08 -2.77
N GLY A 293 -13.17 18.82 -1.50
CA GLY A 293 -13.20 19.85 -0.44
C GLY A 293 -12.17 20.97 -0.61
N THR A 294 -11.16 20.81 -1.46
CA THR A 294 -10.19 21.86 -1.80
C THR A 294 -10.68 22.79 -2.91
N ILE A 295 -11.78 22.47 -3.58
CA ILE A 295 -12.36 23.27 -4.67
C ILE A 295 -13.55 24.10 -4.17
N PHE A 296 -14.22 23.66 -3.12
CA PHE A 296 -15.33 24.33 -2.44
C PHE A 296 -14.91 24.92 -1.10
#